data_402ce158b3e3070594fa32d0d32fb1ef
#
_entry.id   402ce158b3e3070594fa32d0d32fb1ef
#
_cell.length_a   1.000
_cell.length_b   1.000
_cell.length_c   1.000
_cell.angle_alpha   90.00
_cell.angle_beta   90.00
_cell.angle_gamma   90.00
#
_symmetry.space_group_name_H-M   'P 1'
#
loop_
_entity.id
_entity.type
_entity.pdbx_description
1 polymer ?
#
loop_
_entity_poly.entity_id
_entity_poly.type
_entity_poly.pdbx_seq_one_letter_code
_entity_poly.pdbx_strand_id
1 'polypeptide(L)'
;MEKKYFAPSELIINEDGSIFHLHLKPENLADKVILVGDPGRVALVASHFENKECEVANREFCAIIGTFKGKRITVLSTGIGCDNIDIVLNELDALANIDFKTRTENEQLRQLTLVRIGTCGGLQPYTPVGTYIASAKSIGFDGLLNFYAGRNQASDLEFEAEFKKQVEWDSQLGNPYVACADKELLDTIAADDMVRGVTIACGGFFGPQGRELRLPLQDPKLNEKIENFSYNGMQVTNFEMESSALAGLATLMGHKSVTVCMVIANRLAKEANASYKNTIDGLIEKVLERI
;
A
#
# COMPACT_ATOMS: atom_id res chain seq x y z
N MET A 1 -5.23 -15.34 30.27
CA MET A 1 -4.68 -13.97 30.29
C MET A 1 -5.86 -13.02 30.18
N GLU A 2 -5.81 -11.91 30.91
CA GLU A 2 -6.82 -10.85 30.79
C GLU A 2 -6.75 -10.23 29.41
N LYS A 3 -7.90 -10.11 28.71
CA LYS A 3 -7.94 -9.53 27.35
C LYS A 3 -7.61 -8.04 27.44
N LYS A 4 -6.78 -7.53 26.52
CA LYS A 4 -6.47 -6.10 26.42
C LYS A 4 -7.76 -5.34 26.10
N TYR A 5 -8.08 -4.34 26.94
CA TYR A 5 -9.17 -3.40 26.70
C TYR A 5 -8.65 -2.16 25.95
N PHE A 6 -9.35 -1.77 24.89
CA PHE A 6 -9.04 -0.57 24.11
C PHE A 6 -9.91 0.60 24.57
N ALA A 7 -9.28 1.58 25.20
CA ALA A 7 -9.96 2.78 25.69
C ALA A 7 -10.62 3.60 24.57
N PRO A 8 -11.65 4.41 24.84
CA PRO A 8 -12.31 5.25 23.83
C PRO A 8 -11.37 6.20 23.08
N SER A 9 -10.27 6.64 23.70
CA SER A 9 -9.25 7.46 23.04
C SER A 9 -8.37 6.69 22.05
N GLU A 10 -8.26 5.37 22.22
CA GLU A 10 -7.46 4.50 21.34
C GLU A 10 -8.31 3.92 20.19
N LEU A 11 -9.50 3.44 20.50
CA LEU A 11 -10.47 2.94 19.53
C LEU A 11 -11.68 3.87 19.53
N ILE A 12 -11.73 4.80 18.58
CA ILE A 12 -12.85 5.74 18.46
C ILE A 12 -13.94 5.09 17.63
N ILE A 13 -15.14 4.98 18.17
CA ILE A 13 -16.34 4.45 17.54
C ILE A 13 -17.38 5.56 17.48
N ASN A 14 -17.95 5.80 16.31
CA ASN A 14 -18.99 6.79 16.09
C ASN A 14 -20.31 6.37 16.78
N GLU A 15 -21.24 7.29 16.96
CA GLU A 15 -22.56 7.04 17.59
C GLU A 15 -23.37 5.97 16.84
N ASP A 16 -23.20 5.86 15.52
CA ASP A 16 -23.87 4.86 14.69
C ASP A 16 -23.21 3.46 14.75
N GLY A 17 -22.12 3.32 15.53
CA GLY A 17 -21.35 2.08 15.68
C GLY A 17 -20.28 1.85 14.59
N SER A 18 -20.06 2.77 13.67
CA SER A 18 -18.98 2.71 12.69
C SER A 18 -17.63 3.11 13.30
N ILE A 19 -16.52 2.67 12.68
CA ILE A 19 -15.19 3.14 13.05
C ILE A 19 -14.96 4.57 12.56
N PHE A 20 -14.05 5.28 13.23
CA PHE A 20 -14.00 6.76 13.19
C PHE A 20 -13.73 7.36 11.80
N HIS A 21 -12.65 6.93 11.13
CA HIS A 21 -12.28 7.52 9.85
C HIS A 21 -12.97 6.83 8.66
N LEU A 22 -12.97 5.51 8.64
CA LEU A 22 -13.51 4.76 7.50
C LEU A 22 -15.03 4.73 7.47
N HIS A 23 -15.72 5.04 8.58
CA HIS A 23 -17.17 4.94 8.73
C HIS A 23 -17.75 3.57 8.34
N LEU A 24 -16.93 2.53 8.36
CA LEU A 24 -17.33 1.13 8.17
C LEU A 24 -17.72 0.51 9.51
N LYS A 25 -18.58 -0.51 9.44
CA LYS A 25 -18.93 -1.39 10.56
C LYS A 25 -18.30 -2.77 10.33
N PRO A 26 -18.06 -3.56 11.40
CA PRO A 26 -17.47 -4.91 11.26
C PRO A 26 -18.16 -5.79 10.22
N GLU A 27 -19.50 -5.75 10.14
CA GLU A 27 -20.29 -6.52 9.18
C GLU A 27 -20.11 -6.06 7.71
N ASN A 28 -19.66 -4.82 7.50
CA ASN A 28 -19.40 -4.29 6.15
C ASN A 28 -18.05 -4.75 5.58
N LEU A 29 -17.12 -5.25 6.41
CA LEU A 29 -15.78 -5.62 5.96
C LEU A 29 -15.76 -7.04 5.37
N ALA A 30 -15.33 -7.17 4.11
CA ALA A 30 -14.96 -8.45 3.49
C ALA A 30 -13.50 -8.83 3.87
N ASP A 31 -13.18 -10.14 3.79
CA ASP A 31 -11.78 -10.60 4.03
C ASP A 31 -10.84 -10.22 2.87
N LYS A 32 -11.39 -9.99 1.67
CA LYS A 32 -10.67 -9.51 0.50
C LYS A 32 -10.89 -8.01 0.35
N VAL A 33 -9.80 -7.24 0.39
CA VAL A 33 -9.85 -5.78 0.35
C VAL A 33 -8.96 -5.27 -0.78
N ILE A 34 -9.55 -4.49 -1.67
CA ILE A 34 -8.81 -3.75 -2.70
C ILE A 34 -8.65 -2.31 -2.24
N LEU A 35 -7.40 -1.86 -2.13
CA LEU A 35 -7.06 -0.50 -1.74
C LEU A 35 -6.67 0.32 -2.97
N VAL A 36 -7.16 1.54 -3.05
CA VAL A 36 -6.84 2.49 -4.13
C VAL A 36 -6.52 3.86 -3.54
N GLY A 37 -5.64 4.65 -4.16
CA GLY A 37 -5.33 5.99 -3.65
C GLY A 37 -6.43 7.02 -3.96
N ASP A 38 -6.97 6.98 -5.18
CA ASP A 38 -7.97 7.93 -5.69
C ASP A 38 -9.40 7.46 -5.36
N PRO A 39 -10.21 8.26 -4.62
CA PRO A 39 -11.61 7.94 -4.38
C PRO A 39 -12.42 7.64 -5.66
N GLY A 40 -12.12 8.32 -6.77
CA GLY A 40 -12.76 8.05 -8.06
C GLY A 40 -12.49 6.65 -8.61
N ARG A 41 -11.40 6.01 -8.20
CA ARG A 41 -11.09 4.63 -8.61
C ARG A 41 -11.92 3.59 -7.87
N VAL A 42 -12.48 3.90 -6.71
CA VAL A 42 -13.41 3.02 -5.99
C VAL A 42 -14.61 2.67 -6.87
N ALA A 43 -15.24 3.68 -7.47
CA ALA A 43 -16.37 3.47 -8.37
C ALA A 43 -15.98 2.67 -9.62
N LEU A 44 -14.77 2.87 -10.16
CA LEU A 44 -14.26 2.13 -11.30
C LEU A 44 -14.08 0.65 -10.97
N VAL A 45 -13.46 0.30 -9.85
CA VAL A 45 -13.34 -1.11 -9.39
C VAL A 45 -14.73 -1.71 -9.15
N ALA A 46 -15.61 -0.99 -8.46
CA ALA A 46 -16.95 -1.45 -8.13
C ALA A 46 -17.90 -1.51 -9.35
N SER A 47 -17.53 -0.95 -10.49
CA SER A 47 -18.29 -1.12 -11.75
C SER A 47 -18.24 -2.55 -12.29
N HIS A 48 -17.25 -3.35 -11.88
CA HIS A 48 -17.12 -4.77 -12.21
C HIS A 48 -17.91 -5.68 -11.26
N PHE A 49 -18.49 -5.15 -10.16
CA PHE A 49 -19.24 -5.96 -9.20
C PHE A 49 -20.61 -6.34 -9.75
N GLU A 50 -21.05 -7.57 -9.47
CA GLU A 50 -22.37 -8.09 -9.81
C GLU A 50 -23.47 -7.41 -8.99
N ASN A 51 -23.16 -7.07 -7.72
CA ASN A 51 -24.02 -6.32 -6.82
C ASN A 51 -23.18 -5.40 -5.93
N LYS A 52 -23.83 -4.39 -5.36
CA LYS A 52 -23.26 -3.53 -4.32
C LYS A 52 -24.12 -3.68 -3.06
N GLU A 53 -23.48 -4.04 -1.94
CA GLU A 53 -24.15 -4.26 -0.66
C GLU A 53 -24.20 -2.99 0.18
N CYS A 54 -23.11 -2.22 0.18
CA CYS A 54 -22.92 -1.04 0.99
C CYS A 54 -22.00 -0.05 0.29
N GLU A 55 -22.27 1.23 0.45
CA GLU A 55 -21.42 2.32 0.00
C GLU A 55 -21.30 3.34 1.13
N VAL A 56 -20.08 3.74 1.45
CA VAL A 56 -19.74 4.69 2.51
C VAL A 56 -18.73 5.68 2.00
N ALA A 57 -18.86 6.94 2.39
CA ALA A 57 -17.87 7.98 2.09
C ALA A 57 -17.70 8.92 3.29
N ASN A 58 -16.46 9.12 3.70
CA ASN A 58 -16.06 10.07 4.71
C ASN A 58 -14.68 10.61 4.41
N ARG A 59 -14.51 11.91 4.25
CA ARG A 59 -13.26 12.55 3.83
C ARG A 59 -12.77 11.93 2.51
N GLU A 60 -11.47 11.53 2.46
CA GLU A 60 -10.85 10.81 1.35
C GLU A 60 -11.15 9.30 1.34
N PHE A 61 -11.78 8.78 2.38
CA PHE A 61 -12.10 7.36 2.52
C PHE A 61 -13.48 7.06 1.95
N CYS A 62 -13.51 6.46 0.78
CA CYS A 62 -14.72 5.96 0.14
C CYS A 62 -14.63 4.44 0.04
N ALA A 63 -15.68 3.73 0.41
CA ALA A 63 -15.75 2.29 0.35
C ALA A 63 -17.00 1.81 -0.36
N ILE A 64 -16.87 0.79 -1.19
CA ILE A 64 -17.97 0.03 -1.76
C ILE A 64 -17.71 -1.46 -1.49
N ILE A 65 -18.70 -2.12 -0.91
CA ILE A 65 -18.69 -3.55 -0.67
C ILE A 65 -19.62 -4.22 -1.67
N GLY A 66 -19.19 -5.30 -2.26
CA GLY A 66 -19.99 -6.02 -3.25
C GLY A 66 -19.39 -7.38 -3.60
N THR A 67 -19.91 -7.99 -4.66
CA THR A 67 -19.54 -9.33 -5.11
C THR A 67 -18.99 -9.30 -6.53
N PHE A 68 -17.85 -9.95 -6.75
CA PHE A 68 -17.28 -10.22 -8.06
C PHE A 68 -17.02 -11.73 -8.21
N LYS A 69 -17.70 -12.37 -9.18
CA LYS A 69 -17.63 -13.83 -9.42
C LYS A 69 -17.80 -14.66 -8.16
N GLY A 70 -18.79 -14.29 -7.35
CA GLY A 70 -19.09 -14.96 -6.08
C GLY A 70 -18.13 -14.64 -4.92
N LYS A 71 -17.10 -13.81 -5.12
CA LYS A 71 -16.20 -13.35 -4.07
C LYS A 71 -16.70 -12.03 -3.50
N ARG A 72 -16.90 -11.96 -2.18
CA ARG A 72 -17.22 -10.71 -1.48
C ARG A 72 -15.94 -9.88 -1.33
N ILE A 73 -15.98 -8.63 -1.80
CA ILE A 73 -14.83 -7.73 -1.85
C ILE A 73 -15.22 -6.36 -1.28
N THR A 74 -14.36 -5.80 -0.46
CA THR A 74 -14.38 -4.39 -0.08
C THR A 74 -13.39 -3.65 -0.97
N VAL A 75 -13.83 -2.63 -1.72
CA VAL A 75 -12.91 -1.66 -2.33
C VAL A 75 -12.94 -0.38 -1.53
N LEU A 76 -11.75 0.16 -1.20
CA LEU A 76 -11.60 1.31 -0.30
C LEU A 76 -10.53 2.26 -0.84
N SER A 77 -10.84 3.57 -0.87
CA SER A 77 -9.81 4.58 -1.10
C SER A 77 -9.04 4.90 0.18
N THR A 78 -7.74 5.08 0.03
CA THR A 78 -6.85 5.41 1.15
C THR A 78 -6.46 6.89 1.17
N GLY A 79 -6.69 7.64 0.08
CA GLY A 79 -5.98 8.89 -0.15
C GLY A 79 -4.51 8.63 -0.50
N ILE A 80 -3.63 9.58 -0.22
CA ILE A 80 -2.21 9.56 -0.58
C ILE A 80 -1.35 9.51 0.69
N GLY A 81 -0.34 8.63 0.68
CA GLY A 81 0.72 8.62 1.66
C GLY A 81 0.63 7.53 2.73
N CYS A 82 1.77 7.24 3.35
CA CYS A 82 1.91 6.19 4.35
C CYS A 82 1.17 6.52 5.67
N ASP A 83 1.00 7.78 6.00
CA ASP A 83 0.22 8.27 7.13
C ASP A 83 -1.27 7.88 7.00
N ASN A 84 -1.84 8.00 5.82
CA ASN A 84 -3.19 7.51 5.55
C ASN A 84 -3.28 5.97 5.60
N ILE A 85 -2.25 5.26 5.15
CA ILE A 85 -2.18 3.79 5.26
C ILE A 85 -2.17 3.36 6.72
N ASP A 86 -1.51 4.11 7.61
CA ASP A 86 -1.54 3.87 9.04
C ASP A 86 -2.97 3.86 9.60
N ILE A 87 -3.75 4.89 9.27
CA ILE A 87 -5.16 4.98 9.65
C ILE A 87 -5.94 3.80 9.10
N VAL A 88 -5.82 3.55 7.80
CA VAL A 88 -6.60 2.54 7.09
C VAL A 88 -6.32 1.14 7.64
N LEU A 89 -5.05 0.77 7.82
CA LEU A 89 -4.70 -0.58 8.27
C LEU A 89 -5.11 -0.82 9.73
N ASN A 90 -4.88 0.15 10.62
CA ASN A 90 -5.31 0.03 12.01
C ASN A 90 -6.84 -0.07 12.13
N GLU A 91 -7.59 0.70 11.35
CA GLU A 91 -9.05 0.64 11.38
C GLU A 91 -9.62 -0.61 10.70
N LEU A 92 -9.01 -1.11 9.62
CA LEU A 92 -9.39 -2.39 9.00
C LEU A 92 -9.12 -3.57 9.92
N ASP A 93 -7.96 -3.58 10.60
CA ASP A 93 -7.65 -4.60 11.60
C ASP A 93 -8.61 -4.54 12.79
N ALA A 94 -8.93 -3.34 13.28
CA ALA A 94 -9.91 -3.16 14.36
C ALA A 94 -11.30 -3.69 13.97
N LEU A 95 -11.78 -3.41 12.75
CA LEU A 95 -13.04 -3.94 12.21
C LEU A 95 -13.04 -5.47 12.11
N ALA A 96 -11.88 -6.06 11.80
CA ALA A 96 -11.74 -7.50 11.66
C ALA A 96 -11.60 -8.22 13.01
N ASN A 97 -10.88 -7.60 13.97
CA ASN A 97 -10.26 -8.32 15.08
C ASN A 97 -10.62 -7.77 16.47
N ILE A 98 -11.42 -6.69 16.56
CA ILE A 98 -11.87 -6.15 17.85
C ILE A 98 -13.39 -6.22 17.95
N ASP A 99 -13.90 -6.74 19.04
CA ASP A 99 -15.32 -6.63 19.40
C ASP A 99 -15.60 -5.21 19.90
N PHE A 100 -16.36 -4.42 19.14
CA PHE A 100 -16.68 -3.03 19.47
C PHE A 100 -17.54 -2.85 20.70
N LYS A 101 -18.30 -3.89 21.11
CA LYS A 101 -19.15 -3.84 22.31
C LYS A 101 -18.31 -4.02 23.57
N THR A 102 -17.42 -5.00 23.59
CA THR A 102 -16.55 -5.27 24.73
C THR A 102 -15.25 -4.47 24.68
N ARG A 103 -14.90 -3.91 23.52
CA ARG A 103 -13.66 -3.19 23.23
C ARG A 103 -12.43 -4.02 23.55
N THR A 104 -12.49 -5.30 23.19
CA THR A 104 -11.41 -6.27 23.40
C THR A 104 -11.16 -7.06 22.13
N GLU A 105 -9.96 -7.61 22.02
CA GLU A 105 -9.57 -8.47 20.90
C GLU A 105 -10.48 -9.71 20.79
N ASN A 106 -10.86 -10.09 19.57
CA ASN A 106 -11.62 -11.30 19.30
C ASN A 106 -10.82 -12.56 19.66
N GLU A 107 -11.49 -13.66 19.99
CA GLU A 107 -10.83 -14.95 20.28
C GLU A 107 -10.22 -15.59 19.03
N GLN A 108 -10.88 -15.39 17.90
CA GLN A 108 -10.43 -15.84 16.60
C GLN A 108 -10.15 -14.62 15.72
N LEU A 109 -8.90 -14.46 15.36
CA LEU A 109 -8.48 -13.37 14.50
C LEU A 109 -8.76 -13.71 13.03
N ARG A 110 -9.28 -12.73 12.30
CA ARG A 110 -9.47 -12.78 10.86
C ARG A 110 -8.20 -12.31 10.17
N GLN A 111 -7.75 -13.03 9.16
CA GLN A 111 -6.68 -12.59 8.28
C GLN A 111 -7.27 -11.95 7.03
N LEU A 112 -6.95 -10.68 6.80
CA LEU A 112 -7.34 -9.97 5.60
C LEU A 112 -6.35 -10.22 4.45
N THR A 113 -6.87 -10.22 3.22
CA THR A 113 -6.09 -10.21 1.98
C THR A 113 -6.20 -8.82 1.36
N LEU A 114 -5.10 -8.07 1.38
CA LEU A 114 -5.05 -6.66 1.00
C LEU A 114 -4.28 -6.50 -0.32
N VAL A 115 -4.95 -6.07 -1.38
CA VAL A 115 -4.29 -5.78 -2.66
C VAL A 115 -4.46 -4.30 -2.99
N ARG A 116 -3.34 -3.57 -3.04
CA ARG A 116 -3.38 -2.16 -3.44
C ARG A 116 -3.14 -2.02 -4.94
N ILE A 117 -4.05 -1.31 -5.62
CA ILE A 117 -3.92 -0.93 -7.03
C ILE A 117 -3.54 0.54 -7.11
N GLY A 118 -2.33 0.83 -7.56
CA GLY A 118 -1.77 2.17 -7.63
C GLY A 118 -1.22 2.55 -9.00
N THR A 119 -0.59 3.72 -9.02
CA THR A 119 0.23 4.23 -10.13
C THR A 119 1.61 4.57 -9.62
N CYS A 120 2.62 4.51 -10.48
CA CYS A 120 4.00 4.75 -10.08
C CYS A 120 4.83 5.42 -11.18
N GLY A 121 6.00 5.89 -10.77
CA GLY A 121 7.04 6.33 -11.69
C GLY A 121 8.10 5.25 -11.89
N GLY A 122 8.30 4.77 -13.11
CA GLY A 122 9.35 3.80 -13.46
C GLY A 122 10.75 4.41 -13.37
N LEU A 123 11.72 3.57 -12.98
CA LEU A 123 13.13 3.94 -12.79
C LEU A 123 14.10 3.15 -13.65
N GLN A 124 13.63 2.14 -14.37
CA GLN A 124 14.49 1.28 -15.15
C GLN A 124 14.07 1.27 -16.63
N PRO A 125 15.00 1.01 -17.57
CA PRO A 125 14.67 0.92 -18.99
C PRO A 125 13.62 -0.16 -19.31
N TYR A 126 13.56 -1.23 -18.49
CA TYR A 126 12.61 -2.32 -18.65
C TYR A 126 11.26 -2.09 -17.94
N THR A 127 11.04 -0.89 -17.38
CA THR A 127 9.76 -0.46 -16.81
C THR A 127 9.18 0.75 -17.54
N PRO A 128 8.91 0.65 -18.87
CA PRO A 128 8.31 1.75 -19.64
C PRO A 128 6.88 2.06 -19.15
N VAL A 129 6.34 3.19 -19.61
CA VAL A 129 4.94 3.57 -19.35
C VAL A 129 3.99 2.45 -19.80
N GLY A 130 3.02 2.11 -18.94
CA GLY A 130 2.07 1.00 -19.14
C GLY A 130 2.51 -0.33 -18.50
N THR A 131 3.75 -0.46 -18.03
CA THR A 131 4.19 -1.67 -17.31
C THR A 131 3.45 -1.82 -15.99
N TYR A 132 3.04 -3.05 -15.67
CA TYR A 132 2.53 -3.41 -14.35
C TYR A 132 3.68 -3.92 -13.47
N ILE A 133 3.82 -3.33 -12.29
CA ILE A 133 4.84 -3.69 -11.30
C ILE A 133 4.16 -4.17 -10.03
N ALA A 134 4.49 -5.39 -9.60
CA ALA A 134 4.13 -5.91 -8.29
C ALA A 134 5.32 -5.72 -7.33
N SER A 135 5.10 -5.01 -6.23
CA SER A 135 6.12 -4.68 -5.24
C SER A 135 6.47 -5.93 -4.42
N ALA A 136 7.50 -6.67 -4.82
CA ALA A 136 8.01 -7.79 -4.04
C ALA A 136 8.67 -7.32 -2.74
N LYS A 137 9.37 -6.19 -2.81
CA LYS A 137 9.92 -5.46 -1.67
C LYS A 137 9.56 -3.99 -1.78
N SER A 138 9.36 -3.34 -0.64
CA SER A 138 9.07 -1.92 -0.54
C SER A 138 10.03 -1.25 0.43
N ILE A 139 10.75 -0.23 -0.04
CA ILE A 139 11.68 0.58 0.76
C ILE A 139 10.91 1.81 1.22
N GLY A 140 10.66 1.94 2.51
CA GLY A 140 9.96 3.09 3.09
C GLY A 140 10.89 4.24 3.44
N PHE A 141 10.74 5.37 2.77
CA PHE A 141 11.39 6.63 3.14
C PHE A 141 10.56 7.42 4.17
N ASP A 142 9.34 6.94 4.44
CA ASP A 142 8.39 7.54 5.37
C ASP A 142 8.77 7.36 6.84
N GLY A 143 9.48 6.28 7.18
CA GLY A 143 9.90 5.96 8.53
C GLY A 143 8.78 5.45 9.45
N LEU A 144 7.55 5.26 8.97
CA LEU A 144 6.37 4.93 9.78
C LEU A 144 6.56 3.65 10.59
N LEU A 145 7.07 2.59 9.98
CA LEU A 145 7.21 1.30 10.63
C LEU A 145 8.15 1.34 11.85
N ASN A 146 9.06 2.32 11.93
CA ASN A 146 9.97 2.49 13.06
C ASN A 146 9.26 2.87 14.37
N PHE A 147 7.99 3.30 14.32
CA PHE A 147 7.17 3.59 15.51
C PHE A 147 6.47 2.34 16.07
N TYR A 148 6.53 1.20 15.38
CA TYR A 148 5.85 -0.04 15.79
C TYR A 148 6.82 -1.06 16.39
N ALA A 149 6.41 -1.69 17.50
CA ALA A 149 7.14 -2.82 18.07
C ALA A 149 7.15 -4.01 17.08
N GLY A 150 8.23 -4.77 17.08
CA GLY A 150 8.37 -5.90 16.15
C GLY A 150 8.78 -5.53 14.72
N ARG A 151 9.06 -4.27 14.44
CA ARG A 151 9.48 -3.75 13.14
C ARG A 151 10.50 -4.65 12.42
N ASN A 152 11.50 -5.13 13.15
CA ASN A 152 12.54 -5.99 12.58
C ASN A 152 12.04 -7.36 12.12
N GLN A 153 10.89 -7.83 12.60
CA GLN A 153 10.27 -9.09 12.16
C GLN A 153 9.57 -8.92 10.79
N ALA A 154 9.16 -7.70 10.47
CA ALA A 154 8.51 -7.34 9.21
C ALA A 154 9.49 -6.73 8.19
N SER A 155 10.81 -6.71 8.49
CA SER A 155 11.80 -6.03 7.65
C SER A 155 12.91 -6.95 7.18
N ASP A 156 13.36 -6.73 5.93
CA ASP A 156 14.58 -7.32 5.39
C ASP A 156 15.78 -6.44 5.77
N LEU A 157 16.39 -6.76 6.92
CA LEU A 157 17.44 -5.94 7.51
C LEU A 157 18.76 -5.96 6.68
N GLU A 158 19.03 -7.05 5.97
CA GLU A 158 20.23 -7.16 5.12
C GLU A 158 20.07 -6.27 3.87
N PHE A 159 18.90 -6.34 3.23
CA PHE A 159 18.58 -5.48 2.09
C PHE A 159 18.60 -4.00 2.47
N GLU A 160 18.05 -3.65 3.64
CA GLU A 160 18.06 -2.30 4.20
C GLU A 160 19.49 -1.78 4.42
N ALA A 161 20.35 -2.59 5.04
CA ALA A 161 21.73 -2.21 5.29
C ALA A 161 22.51 -1.98 3.99
N GLU A 162 22.35 -2.87 3.01
CA GLU A 162 23.03 -2.75 1.73
C GLU A 162 22.49 -1.57 0.90
N PHE A 163 21.19 -1.31 0.94
CA PHE A 163 20.59 -0.12 0.31
C PHE A 163 21.21 1.16 0.87
N LYS A 164 21.20 1.34 2.20
CA LYS A 164 21.78 2.52 2.84
C LYS A 164 23.24 2.74 2.49
N LYS A 165 24.00 1.66 2.42
CA LYS A 165 25.45 1.69 2.08
C LYS A 165 25.66 2.14 0.64
N GLN A 166 24.99 1.50 -0.33
CA GLN A 166 25.21 1.79 -1.76
C GLN A 166 24.72 3.18 -2.18
N VAL A 167 23.58 3.64 -1.62
CA VAL A 167 23.06 4.98 -1.92
C VAL A 167 23.71 6.07 -1.08
N GLU A 168 24.64 5.73 -0.18
CA GLU A 168 25.27 6.67 0.76
C GLU A 168 24.23 7.48 1.54
N TRP A 169 23.28 6.76 2.18
CA TRP A 169 22.11 7.37 2.82
C TRP A 169 22.50 8.42 3.86
N ASP A 170 22.01 9.65 3.70
CA ASP A 170 22.28 10.74 4.63
C ASP A 170 21.59 10.49 5.98
N SER A 171 22.35 10.58 7.05
CA SER A 171 21.88 10.38 8.43
C SER A 171 20.85 11.43 8.91
N GLN A 172 20.72 12.55 8.21
CA GLN A 172 19.68 13.54 8.49
C GLN A 172 18.31 13.14 7.94
N LEU A 173 18.25 12.20 6.98
CA LEU A 173 17.02 11.64 6.48
C LEU A 173 16.46 10.59 7.46
N GLY A 174 15.14 10.38 7.44
CA GLY A 174 14.53 9.31 8.21
C GLY A 174 15.18 7.95 7.89
N ASN A 175 15.30 7.06 8.90
CA ASN A 175 15.90 5.75 8.66
C ASN A 175 14.97 4.90 7.79
N PRO A 176 15.38 4.50 6.58
CA PRO A 176 14.54 3.70 5.71
C PRO A 176 14.36 2.29 6.27
N TYR A 177 13.25 1.66 5.94
CA TYR A 177 12.99 0.26 6.25
C TYR A 177 12.58 -0.49 4.98
N VAL A 178 12.75 -1.82 4.97
CA VAL A 178 12.40 -2.65 3.80
C VAL A 178 11.42 -3.72 4.22
N ALA A 179 10.18 -3.60 3.76
CA ALA A 179 9.13 -4.59 3.99
C ALA A 179 8.87 -5.43 2.74
N CYS A 180 8.46 -6.69 2.92
CA CYS A 180 8.17 -7.63 1.83
C CYS A 180 6.66 -7.84 1.68
N ALA A 181 6.20 -8.05 0.45
CA ALA A 181 4.86 -8.55 0.19
C ALA A 181 4.71 -10.00 0.71
N ASP A 182 3.47 -10.41 1.01
CA ASP A 182 3.18 -11.84 1.20
C ASP A 182 3.53 -12.62 -0.07
N LYS A 183 4.33 -13.68 0.09
CA LYS A 183 4.88 -14.42 -1.05
C LYS A 183 3.81 -15.10 -1.89
N GLU A 184 2.84 -15.77 -1.26
CA GLU A 184 1.79 -16.49 -1.98
C GLU A 184 0.87 -15.52 -2.72
N LEU A 185 0.52 -14.41 -2.06
CA LEU A 185 -0.31 -13.38 -2.67
C LEU A 185 0.43 -12.68 -3.83
N LEU A 186 1.72 -12.40 -3.67
CA LEU A 186 2.56 -11.86 -4.74
C LEU A 186 2.58 -12.81 -5.94
N ASP A 187 2.82 -14.10 -5.71
CA ASP A 187 2.88 -15.11 -6.77
C ASP A 187 1.54 -15.22 -7.51
N THR A 188 0.43 -15.16 -6.77
CA THR A 188 -0.93 -15.22 -7.33
C THR A 188 -1.27 -13.97 -8.13
N ILE A 189 -1.04 -12.79 -7.56
CA ILE A 189 -1.46 -11.52 -8.17
C ILE A 189 -0.55 -11.13 -9.34
N ALA A 190 0.78 -11.28 -9.20
CA ALA A 190 1.71 -10.92 -10.25
C ALA A 190 1.70 -11.92 -11.42
N ALA A 191 1.44 -13.20 -11.14
CA ALA A 191 1.55 -14.29 -12.11
C ALA A 191 2.83 -14.15 -12.97
N ASP A 192 2.72 -14.29 -14.31
CA ASP A 192 3.84 -14.16 -15.24
C ASP A 192 3.79 -12.86 -16.09
N ASP A 193 2.86 -11.96 -15.79
CA ASP A 193 2.57 -10.77 -16.61
C ASP A 193 2.78 -9.43 -15.89
N MET A 194 3.41 -9.45 -14.71
CA MET A 194 3.85 -8.26 -13.98
C MET A 194 5.32 -8.35 -13.62
N VAL A 195 6.01 -7.22 -13.65
CA VAL A 195 7.38 -7.11 -13.16
C VAL A 195 7.36 -7.19 -11.63
N ARG A 196 8.06 -8.16 -11.06
CA ARG A 196 8.28 -8.25 -9.61
C ARG A 196 9.45 -7.36 -9.24
N GLY A 197 9.17 -6.25 -8.57
CA GLY A 197 10.12 -5.18 -8.38
C GLY A 197 10.41 -4.81 -6.94
N VAL A 198 11.39 -3.94 -6.77
CA VAL A 198 11.64 -3.20 -5.54
C VAL A 198 11.09 -1.80 -5.72
N THR A 199 10.10 -1.45 -4.90
CA THR A 199 9.40 -0.17 -4.94
C THR A 199 9.89 0.73 -3.81
N ILE A 200 10.13 2.01 -4.08
CA ILE A 200 10.35 3.00 -3.02
C ILE A 200 9.03 3.72 -2.74
N ALA A 201 8.59 3.68 -1.48
CA ALA A 201 7.49 4.47 -0.96
C ALA A 201 8.02 5.74 -0.31
N CYS A 202 7.67 6.89 -0.87
CA CYS A 202 8.16 8.19 -0.43
C CYS A 202 7.11 8.95 0.37
N GLY A 203 7.52 9.60 1.45
CA GLY A 203 6.68 10.52 2.22
C GLY A 203 6.37 11.85 1.52
N GLY A 204 6.66 11.98 0.23
CA GLY A 204 6.37 13.17 -0.57
C GLY A 204 6.61 12.93 -2.06
N PHE A 205 5.89 13.69 -2.89
CA PHE A 205 5.92 13.52 -4.35
C PHE A 205 7.09 14.26 -5.02
N PHE A 206 7.52 15.39 -4.48
CA PHE A 206 8.56 16.24 -5.10
C PHE A 206 9.94 15.88 -4.58
N GLY A 207 10.43 16.54 -3.55
CA GLY A 207 11.79 16.38 -3.00
C GLY A 207 12.15 14.93 -2.70
N PRO A 208 11.33 14.17 -1.92
CA PRO A 208 11.64 12.77 -1.60
C PRO A 208 11.73 11.82 -2.80
N GLN A 209 11.11 12.20 -3.93
CA GLN A 209 11.23 11.47 -5.19
C GLN A 209 12.22 12.16 -6.17
N GLY A 210 13.02 13.11 -5.71
CA GLY A 210 14.02 13.81 -6.52
C GLY A 210 13.42 14.67 -7.63
N ARG A 211 12.22 15.26 -7.43
CA ARG A 211 11.66 16.26 -8.31
C ARG A 211 12.00 17.65 -7.78
N GLU A 212 12.75 18.40 -8.55
CA GLU A 212 13.09 19.77 -8.25
C GLU A 212 12.15 20.72 -9.00
N LEU A 213 11.55 21.66 -8.27
CA LEU A 213 10.89 22.82 -8.84
C LEU A 213 11.65 24.08 -8.43
N ARG A 214 11.06 24.92 -7.58
CA ARG A 214 11.72 26.15 -7.10
C ARG A 214 12.68 25.90 -5.94
N LEU A 215 12.45 24.86 -5.14
CA LEU A 215 13.33 24.46 -4.03
C LEU A 215 14.36 23.46 -4.54
N PRO A 216 15.67 23.69 -4.32
CA PRO A 216 16.70 22.73 -4.69
C PRO A 216 16.63 21.48 -3.82
N LEU A 217 17.12 20.37 -4.37
CA LEU A 217 17.26 19.11 -3.65
C LEU A 217 18.47 19.14 -2.70
N GLN A 218 18.35 18.47 -1.55
CA GLN A 218 19.47 18.28 -0.61
C GLN A 218 20.59 17.43 -1.23
N ASP A 219 20.23 16.31 -1.86
CA ASP A 219 21.13 15.49 -2.65
C ASP A 219 20.58 15.33 -4.08
N PRO A 220 21.08 16.14 -5.05
CA PRO A 220 20.64 16.02 -6.44
C PRO A 220 21.01 14.70 -7.12
N LYS A 221 21.96 13.93 -6.52
CA LYS A 221 22.45 12.66 -7.05
C LYS A 221 21.78 11.43 -6.43
N LEU A 222 20.90 11.60 -5.45
CA LEU A 222 20.26 10.49 -4.77
C LEU A 222 19.55 9.54 -5.75
N ASN A 223 18.81 10.08 -6.71
CA ASN A 223 18.13 9.25 -7.72
C ASN A 223 19.10 8.46 -8.60
N GLU A 224 20.24 9.04 -8.99
CA GLU A 224 21.28 8.34 -9.75
C GLU A 224 21.84 7.16 -8.94
N LYS A 225 22.07 7.35 -7.65
CA LYS A 225 22.52 6.27 -6.74
C LYS A 225 21.45 5.18 -6.62
N ILE A 226 20.17 5.55 -6.50
CA ILE A 226 19.03 4.64 -6.43
C ILE A 226 18.87 3.81 -7.72
N GLU A 227 18.98 4.45 -8.87
CA GLU A 227 18.89 3.79 -10.19
C GLU A 227 19.99 2.74 -10.38
N ASN A 228 21.20 3.02 -9.86
CA ASN A 228 22.34 2.14 -9.92
C ASN A 228 22.36 1.07 -8.80
N PHE A 229 21.51 1.18 -7.80
CA PHE A 229 21.44 0.20 -6.72
C PHE A 229 21.10 -1.19 -7.25
N SER A 230 21.86 -2.19 -6.78
CA SER A 230 21.60 -3.61 -7.07
C SER A 230 22.01 -4.48 -5.89
N TYR A 231 21.12 -5.36 -5.45
CA TYR A 231 21.42 -6.36 -4.42
C TYR A 231 20.65 -7.66 -4.68
N ASN A 232 21.35 -8.79 -4.63
CA ASN A 232 20.78 -10.12 -4.92
C ASN A 232 20.00 -10.19 -6.26
N GLY A 233 20.50 -9.51 -7.29
CA GLY A 233 19.87 -9.45 -8.61
C GLY A 233 18.64 -8.56 -8.70
N MET A 234 18.30 -7.85 -7.64
CA MET A 234 17.16 -6.93 -7.59
C MET A 234 17.64 -5.49 -7.71
N GLN A 235 16.91 -4.68 -8.50
CA GLN A 235 17.11 -3.24 -8.64
C GLN A 235 15.83 -2.51 -8.20
N VAL A 236 15.96 -1.24 -7.82
CA VAL A 236 14.78 -0.39 -7.60
C VAL A 236 14.08 -0.15 -8.93
N THR A 237 12.81 -0.51 -9.02
CA THR A 237 12.03 -0.47 -10.26
C THR A 237 11.17 0.79 -10.40
N ASN A 238 10.69 1.33 -9.30
CA ASN A 238 9.72 2.42 -9.33
C ASN A 238 9.59 3.18 -8.00
N PHE A 239 9.00 4.37 -8.09
CA PHE A 239 8.55 5.17 -6.95
C PHE A 239 7.02 5.20 -6.87
N GLU A 240 6.49 5.11 -5.65
CA GLU A 240 5.12 5.45 -5.26
C GLU A 240 5.09 5.97 -3.82
N MET A 241 3.98 5.89 -3.07
CA MET A 241 3.88 6.60 -1.78
C MET A 241 3.28 5.79 -0.62
N GLU A 242 2.97 4.49 -0.77
CA GLU A 242 2.18 3.73 0.24
C GLU A 242 2.65 2.29 0.49
N SER A 243 3.35 1.66 -0.44
CA SER A 243 3.61 0.21 -0.43
C SER A 243 4.38 -0.30 0.78
N SER A 244 5.30 0.50 1.32
CA SER A 244 6.11 0.13 2.47
C SER A 244 5.28 0.01 3.76
N ALA A 245 4.44 1.01 4.02
CA ALA A 245 3.55 1.02 5.17
C ALA A 245 2.54 -0.13 5.08
N LEU A 246 1.95 -0.33 3.89
CA LEU A 246 1.02 -1.45 3.67
C LEU A 246 1.68 -2.79 3.96
N ALA A 247 2.84 -3.08 3.36
CA ALA A 247 3.52 -4.35 3.53
C ALA A 247 3.97 -4.57 4.99
N GLY A 248 4.56 -3.55 5.61
CA GLY A 248 5.06 -3.64 6.97
C GLY A 248 3.97 -3.82 8.01
N LEU A 249 2.94 -2.98 7.99
CA LEU A 249 1.82 -3.04 8.93
C LEU A 249 1.00 -4.33 8.75
N ALA A 250 0.68 -4.70 7.50
CA ALA A 250 -0.05 -5.94 7.24
C ALA A 250 0.70 -7.16 7.82
N THR A 251 2.03 -7.23 7.65
CA THR A 251 2.85 -8.30 8.21
C THR A 251 2.78 -8.31 9.75
N LEU A 252 2.91 -7.15 10.41
CA LEU A 252 2.84 -7.04 11.87
C LEU A 252 1.47 -7.41 12.44
N MET A 253 0.39 -7.15 11.69
CA MET A 253 -1.00 -7.47 12.06
C MET A 253 -1.41 -8.90 11.66
N GLY A 254 -0.54 -9.65 10.95
CA GLY A 254 -0.85 -11.01 10.49
C GLY A 254 -1.75 -11.08 9.25
N HIS A 255 -1.83 -10.01 8.47
CA HIS A 255 -2.55 -9.94 7.20
C HIS A 255 -1.63 -10.23 6.00
N LYS A 256 -2.22 -10.61 4.86
CA LYS A 256 -1.52 -10.75 3.58
C LYS A 256 -1.65 -9.47 2.78
N SER A 257 -0.56 -8.99 2.18
CA SER A 257 -0.63 -7.78 1.36
C SER A 257 0.31 -7.81 0.15
N VAL A 258 -0.11 -7.12 -0.91
CA VAL A 258 0.71 -6.80 -2.08
C VAL A 258 0.26 -5.47 -2.68
N THR A 259 1.20 -4.65 -3.14
CA THR A 259 0.93 -3.48 -3.97
C THR A 259 1.25 -3.81 -5.43
N VAL A 260 0.32 -3.46 -6.33
CA VAL A 260 0.54 -3.48 -7.77
C VAL A 260 0.29 -2.09 -8.35
N CYS A 261 1.19 -1.64 -9.20
CA CYS A 261 1.12 -0.31 -9.80
C CYS A 261 1.28 -0.38 -11.31
N MET A 262 0.56 0.52 -12.01
CA MET A 262 0.84 0.81 -13.39
C MET A 262 1.84 1.97 -13.49
N VAL A 263 2.87 1.81 -14.29
CA VAL A 263 3.83 2.89 -14.59
C VAL A 263 3.14 3.95 -15.44
N ILE A 264 3.02 5.17 -14.92
CA ILE A 264 2.40 6.31 -15.63
C ILE A 264 3.43 7.36 -16.07
N ALA A 265 4.65 7.29 -15.56
CA ALA A 265 5.77 8.12 -15.97
C ALA A 265 7.06 7.31 -15.85
N ASN A 266 7.98 7.47 -16.78
CA ASN A 266 9.32 6.91 -16.70
C ASN A 266 10.35 8.04 -16.77
N ARG A 267 11.17 8.17 -15.75
CA ARG A 267 12.12 9.27 -15.60
C ARG A 267 13.29 9.21 -16.55
N LEU A 268 13.78 8.01 -16.84
CA LEU A 268 14.89 7.81 -17.77
C LEU A 268 14.46 8.14 -19.19
N ALA A 269 13.27 7.69 -19.59
CA ALA A 269 12.70 8.00 -20.91
C ALA A 269 12.12 9.41 -21.01
N LYS A 270 11.95 10.13 -19.87
CA LYS A 270 11.26 11.43 -19.78
C LYS A 270 9.83 11.39 -20.35
N GLU A 271 9.17 10.25 -20.21
CA GLU A 271 7.80 10.01 -20.69
C GLU A 271 6.79 10.09 -19.54
N ALA A 272 5.59 10.56 -19.84
CA ALA A 272 4.47 10.56 -18.91
C ALA A 272 3.14 10.36 -19.66
N ASN A 273 2.23 9.59 -19.06
CA ASN A 273 0.86 9.40 -19.53
C ASN A 273 -0.12 10.08 -18.57
N ALA A 274 -0.54 11.29 -18.89
CA ALA A 274 -1.53 12.02 -18.10
C ALA A 274 -2.95 11.42 -18.21
N SER A 275 -3.22 10.63 -19.25
CA SER A 275 -4.52 9.99 -19.52
C SER A 275 -4.60 8.55 -18.99
N TYR A 276 -3.77 8.16 -18.04
CA TYR A 276 -3.66 6.80 -17.50
C TYR A 276 -4.99 6.24 -16.94
N LYS A 277 -5.93 7.10 -16.55
CA LYS A 277 -7.23 6.69 -16.02
C LYS A 277 -8.03 5.79 -17.00
N ASN A 278 -7.79 5.94 -18.29
CA ASN A 278 -8.43 5.12 -19.33
C ASN A 278 -7.72 3.77 -19.54
N THR A 279 -6.54 3.55 -18.96
CA THR A 279 -5.72 2.35 -19.20
C THR A 279 -5.51 1.49 -17.96
N ILE A 280 -5.88 1.98 -16.77
CA ILE A 280 -5.70 1.24 -15.51
C ILE A 280 -6.71 0.09 -15.33
N ASP A 281 -7.79 0.08 -16.11
CA ASP A 281 -8.87 -0.91 -16.03
C ASP A 281 -8.35 -2.34 -16.23
N GLY A 282 -7.43 -2.55 -17.17
CA GLY A 282 -6.79 -3.85 -17.38
C GLY A 282 -6.01 -4.36 -16.15
N LEU A 283 -5.44 -3.50 -15.32
CA LEU A 283 -4.83 -3.90 -14.04
C LEU A 283 -5.90 -4.26 -13.01
N ILE A 284 -7.00 -3.50 -12.96
CA ILE A 284 -8.14 -3.76 -12.08
C ILE A 284 -8.73 -5.13 -12.37
N GLU A 285 -9.01 -5.46 -13.63
CA GLU A 285 -9.54 -6.76 -14.04
C GLU A 285 -8.63 -7.91 -13.59
N LYS A 286 -7.31 -7.80 -13.84
CA LYS A 286 -6.34 -8.82 -13.42
C LYS A 286 -6.35 -9.04 -11.91
N VAL A 287 -6.43 -7.98 -11.10
CA VAL A 287 -6.50 -8.08 -9.65
C VAL A 287 -7.80 -8.73 -9.20
N LEU A 288 -8.95 -8.30 -9.75
CA LEU A 288 -10.28 -8.88 -9.42
C LEU A 288 -10.37 -10.37 -9.73
N GLU A 289 -9.77 -10.81 -10.82
CA GLU A 289 -9.73 -12.22 -11.20
C GLU A 289 -8.87 -13.05 -10.22
N ARG A 290 -7.78 -12.49 -9.72
CA ARG A 290 -6.72 -13.20 -9.00
C ARG A 290 -6.80 -13.10 -7.47
N ILE A 291 -7.51 -12.10 -6.94
CA ILE A 291 -7.64 -11.90 -5.49
C ILE A 291 -8.52 -12.97 -4.82
#